data_1116093224e407caa58aeabf39eff1c0
#
_entry.id   1116093224e407caa58aeabf39eff1c0
#
_cell.length_a   1.000
_cell.length_b   1.000
_cell.length_c   1.000
_cell.angle_alpha   90.00
_cell.angle_beta   90.00
_cell.angle_gamma   90.00
#
_symmetry.space_group_name_H-M   'P 1'
#
loop_
_entity.id
_entity.type
_entity.pdbx_description
1 polymer ?
#
loop_
_entity_poly.entity_id
_entity_poly.type
_entity_poly.pdbx_seq_one_letter_code
_entity_poly.pdbx_strand_id
1 'polypeptide(L)'
;PKGHGKDTLHTYVLTDEDKEALACKMEAVGLREMGEEMSTWYGRDAACVRKALAVVLIGADKQPRGVPHCGYCEHGDCAGCRAAGGNCAFAYVDLGIAVSSAVSIGAADLVDCRIMYSIGKTAAEMDFDPDVVWLGIPLSISGKNIFFDRGIFHK
;
A
#
# COMPACT_ATOMS: atom_id res chain seq x y z
N PRO A 1 -3.35 -0.25 -15.90
CA PRO A 1 -4.67 -0.67 -16.40
C PRO A 1 -5.62 -0.93 -15.24
N LYS A 2 -6.88 -0.65 -15.44
CA LYS A 2 -7.94 -0.87 -14.47
C LYS A 2 -9.14 -1.53 -15.14
N GLY A 3 -10.03 -2.10 -14.34
CA GLY A 3 -11.12 -2.90 -14.85
C GLY A 3 -12.24 -2.09 -15.50
N HIS A 4 -12.65 -0.95 -14.92
CA HIS A 4 -13.84 -0.22 -15.39
C HIS A 4 -13.92 1.20 -14.84
N GLY A 5 -14.58 2.09 -15.59
CA GLY A 5 -15.02 3.41 -15.14
C GLY A 5 -13.95 4.50 -15.20
N LYS A 6 -14.13 5.54 -14.38
CA LYS A 6 -13.24 6.68 -14.27
C LYS A 6 -11.88 6.28 -13.71
N ASP A 7 -10.88 7.12 -13.92
CA ASP A 7 -9.62 6.96 -13.22
C ASP A 7 -9.81 7.16 -11.72
N THR A 8 -9.41 6.16 -10.96
CA THR A 8 -9.59 6.06 -9.52
C THR A 8 -8.30 5.67 -8.83
N LEU A 9 -7.18 5.71 -9.56
CA LEU A 9 -5.86 5.42 -9.04
C LEU A 9 -5.15 6.70 -8.64
N HIS A 10 -4.48 6.65 -7.50
CA HIS A 10 -3.65 7.70 -6.94
C HIS A 10 -2.23 7.18 -6.82
N THR A 11 -1.25 8.03 -7.09
CA THR A 11 0.16 7.63 -7.03
C THR A 11 1.00 8.75 -6.46
N TYR A 12 1.84 8.43 -5.46
CA TYR A 12 2.84 9.31 -4.89
C TYR A 12 4.21 8.64 -4.92
N VAL A 13 5.25 9.44 -5.00
CA VAL A 13 6.64 8.99 -4.83
C VAL A 13 7.21 9.72 -3.63
N LEU A 14 7.58 8.97 -2.61
CA LEU A 14 8.14 9.48 -1.37
C LEU A 14 9.65 9.28 -1.36
N THR A 15 10.38 10.34 -1.05
CA THR A 15 11.83 10.35 -0.91
C THR A 15 12.23 11.07 0.38
N ASP A 16 13.48 10.98 0.76
CA ASP A 16 14.09 11.76 1.82
C ASP A 16 13.23 11.90 3.10
N GLU A 17 12.80 13.11 3.44
CA GLU A 17 12.04 13.41 4.65
C GLU A 17 10.66 12.75 4.66
N ASP A 18 10.01 12.61 3.51
CA ASP A 18 8.70 11.97 3.40
C ASP A 18 8.79 10.47 3.74
N LYS A 19 9.88 9.79 3.34
CA LYS A 19 10.13 8.40 3.73
C LYS A 19 10.36 8.27 5.24
N GLU A 20 11.11 9.19 5.83
CA GLU A 20 11.36 9.17 7.27
C GLU A 20 10.05 9.40 8.05
N ALA A 21 9.24 10.36 7.63
CA ALA A 21 7.93 10.61 8.22
C ALA A 21 7.03 9.37 8.13
N LEU A 22 7.00 8.70 6.98
CA LEU A 22 6.28 7.44 6.79
C LEU A 22 6.82 6.35 7.73
N ALA A 23 8.14 6.16 7.81
CA ALA A 23 8.76 5.13 8.65
C ALA A 23 8.47 5.35 10.14
N CYS A 24 8.59 6.58 10.64
CA CYS A 24 8.23 6.94 12.01
C CYS A 24 6.75 6.66 12.31
N LYS A 25 5.85 7.02 11.37
CA LYS A 25 4.43 6.75 11.50
C LYS A 25 4.13 5.26 11.50
N MET A 26 4.83 4.45 10.67
CA MET A 26 4.71 2.99 10.65
C MET A 26 5.04 2.37 12.01
N GLU A 27 6.13 2.80 12.65
CA GLU A 27 6.51 2.32 13.99
C GLU A 27 5.44 2.67 15.03
N ALA A 28 4.91 3.88 15.01
CA ALA A 28 3.84 4.31 15.91
C ALA A 28 2.53 3.52 15.71
N VAL A 29 2.13 3.27 14.45
CA VAL A 29 0.97 2.45 14.11
C VAL A 29 1.17 1.01 14.56
N GLY A 30 2.35 0.43 14.30
CA GLY A 30 2.69 -0.92 14.73
C GLY A 30 2.60 -1.10 16.24
N LEU A 31 3.18 -0.18 17.00
CA LEU A 31 3.14 -0.20 18.46
C LEU A 31 1.69 -0.09 18.98
N ARG A 32 0.92 0.83 18.44
CA ARG A 32 -0.48 1.06 18.85
C ARG A 32 -1.39 -0.15 18.58
N GLU A 33 -1.26 -0.76 17.38
CA GLU A 33 -2.19 -1.81 16.94
C GLU A 33 -1.77 -3.20 17.40
N MET A 34 -0.48 -3.45 17.53
CA MET A 34 0.07 -4.79 17.78
C MET A 34 0.72 -4.95 19.17
N GLY A 35 0.98 -3.85 19.88
CA GLY A 35 1.76 -3.88 21.13
C GLY A 35 3.25 -4.17 20.88
N GLU A 36 4.06 -4.14 21.93
CA GLU A 36 5.53 -4.27 21.84
C GLU A 36 5.99 -5.59 21.20
N GLU A 37 5.37 -6.71 21.58
CA GLU A 37 5.79 -8.03 21.09
C GLU A 37 5.52 -8.25 19.62
N MET A 38 4.41 -7.74 19.09
CA MET A 38 3.96 -7.96 17.71
C MET A 38 4.30 -6.81 16.76
N SER A 39 4.81 -5.69 17.27
CA SER A 39 5.18 -4.53 16.46
C SER A 39 6.46 -4.73 15.62
N THR A 40 7.20 -5.80 15.86
CA THR A 40 8.52 -6.05 15.24
C THR A 40 8.48 -6.08 13.72
N TRP A 41 7.40 -6.57 13.10
CA TRP A 41 7.29 -6.60 11.66
C TRP A 41 7.02 -5.21 11.04
N TYR A 42 6.29 -4.32 11.71
CA TYR A 42 6.16 -2.91 11.32
C TYR A 42 7.51 -2.19 11.42
N GLY A 43 8.27 -2.41 12.50
CA GLY A 43 9.61 -1.85 12.66
C GLY A 43 10.59 -2.35 11.60
N ARG A 44 10.52 -3.64 11.24
CA ARG A 44 11.28 -4.20 10.12
C ARG A 44 10.94 -3.53 8.80
N ASP A 45 9.66 -3.37 8.49
CA ASP A 45 9.20 -2.75 7.26
C ASP A 45 9.57 -1.26 7.22
N ALA A 46 9.48 -0.54 8.35
CA ALA A 46 9.95 0.83 8.50
C ALA A 46 11.47 0.96 8.23
N ALA A 47 12.26 0.01 8.75
CA ALA A 47 13.70 -0.04 8.45
C ALA A 47 13.98 -0.26 6.95
N CYS A 48 13.18 -1.07 6.26
CA CYS A 48 13.27 -1.22 4.81
C CYS A 48 12.92 0.09 4.08
N VAL A 49 11.89 0.80 4.53
CA VAL A 49 11.50 2.12 3.98
C VAL A 49 12.65 3.12 4.11
N ARG A 50 13.31 3.21 5.26
CA ARG A 50 14.48 4.10 5.46
C ARG A 50 15.63 3.76 4.53
N LYS A 51 15.91 2.48 4.31
CA LYS A 51 17.00 2.00 3.43
C LYS A 51 16.67 2.11 1.94
N ALA A 52 15.40 2.16 1.57
CA ALA A 52 14.97 2.29 0.20
C ALA A 52 15.38 3.64 -0.41
N LEU A 53 15.58 3.69 -1.72
CA LEU A 53 15.80 4.95 -2.46
C LEU A 53 14.54 5.79 -2.49
N ALA A 54 13.43 5.17 -2.77
CA ALA A 54 12.11 5.79 -2.84
C ALA A 54 11.04 4.79 -2.42
N VAL A 55 9.85 5.28 -2.10
CA VAL A 55 8.64 4.48 -1.93
C VAL A 55 7.61 4.96 -2.94
N VAL A 56 7.14 4.06 -3.80
CA VAL A 56 5.97 4.32 -4.63
C VAL A 56 4.73 3.92 -3.85
N LEU A 57 3.86 4.89 -3.57
CA LEU A 57 2.57 4.68 -2.94
C LEU A 57 1.51 4.65 -4.03
N ILE A 58 0.75 3.56 -4.11
CA ILE A 58 -0.35 3.40 -5.07
C ILE A 58 -1.63 3.17 -4.29
N GLY A 59 -2.66 3.91 -4.65
CA GLY A 59 -3.98 3.83 -4.03
C GLY A 59 -5.10 3.72 -5.03
N ALA A 60 -6.25 3.25 -4.58
CA ALA A 60 -7.48 3.22 -5.34
C ALA A 60 -8.65 3.72 -4.50
N ASP A 61 -9.50 4.57 -5.08
CA ASP A 61 -10.75 5.01 -4.43
C ASP A 61 -11.57 3.82 -3.97
N LYS A 62 -12.10 3.87 -2.77
CA LYS A 62 -12.99 2.85 -2.21
C LYS A 62 -14.39 2.89 -2.80
N GLN A 63 -14.75 3.99 -3.46
CA GLN A 63 -16.09 4.26 -3.94
C GLN A 63 -16.57 3.25 -5.00
N PRO A 64 -17.88 2.92 -5.03
CA PRO A 64 -18.46 2.02 -6.01
C PRO A 64 -18.24 2.47 -7.46
N ARG A 65 -17.88 1.52 -8.31
CA ARG A 65 -17.54 1.73 -9.74
C ARG A 65 -18.76 1.90 -10.66
N GLY A 66 -19.97 1.63 -10.17
CA GLY A 66 -21.17 1.75 -10.98
C GLY A 66 -21.40 0.61 -11.99
N VAL A 67 -20.77 -0.53 -11.81
CA VAL A 67 -20.99 -1.71 -12.67
C VAL A 67 -22.38 -2.28 -12.42
N PRO A 68 -23.27 -2.31 -13.42
CA PRO A 68 -24.63 -2.84 -13.25
C PRO A 68 -24.61 -4.33 -12.86
N HIS A 69 -25.44 -4.71 -11.90
CA HIS A 69 -25.64 -6.10 -11.45
C HIS A 69 -24.35 -6.81 -11.00
N CYS A 70 -23.32 -6.06 -10.56
CA CYS A 70 -22.02 -6.60 -10.21
C CYS A 70 -22.05 -7.54 -9.00
N GLY A 71 -22.64 -7.09 -7.87
CA GLY A 71 -22.77 -7.89 -6.63
C GLY A 71 -21.46 -8.28 -5.93
N TYR A 72 -20.27 -8.01 -6.46
CA TYR A 72 -18.97 -8.49 -5.94
C TYR A 72 -18.63 -8.03 -4.53
N CYS A 73 -19.21 -6.91 -4.07
CA CYS A 73 -19.01 -6.41 -2.70
C CYS A 73 -20.04 -6.97 -1.70
N GLU A 74 -20.88 -7.92 -2.12
CA GLU A 74 -21.92 -8.59 -1.33
C GLU A 74 -23.06 -7.69 -0.81
N HIS A 75 -23.12 -6.44 -1.27
CA HIS A 75 -24.19 -5.47 -0.92
C HIS A 75 -25.32 -5.41 -1.98
N GLY A 76 -25.41 -6.42 -2.86
CA GLY A 76 -26.38 -6.50 -3.93
C GLY A 76 -26.06 -5.61 -5.12
N ASP A 77 -25.95 -4.29 -4.89
CA ASP A 77 -25.59 -3.30 -5.91
C ASP A 77 -24.74 -2.15 -5.34
N CYS A 78 -24.40 -1.18 -6.19
CA CYS A 78 -23.60 -0.04 -5.80
C CYS A 78 -24.33 0.92 -4.84
N ALA A 79 -25.65 0.96 -4.85
CA ALA A 79 -26.44 1.77 -3.92
C ALA A 79 -26.42 1.13 -2.53
N GLY A 80 -26.62 -0.17 -2.44
CA GLY A 80 -26.48 -0.93 -1.20
C GLY A 80 -25.08 -0.82 -0.60
N CYS A 81 -24.02 -0.90 -1.43
CA CYS A 81 -22.65 -0.72 -0.98
C CYS A 81 -22.43 0.67 -0.34
N ARG A 82 -22.89 1.73 -0.97
CA ARG A 82 -22.83 3.09 -0.41
C ARG A 82 -23.61 3.23 0.89
N ALA A 83 -24.84 2.71 0.91
CA ALA A 83 -25.71 2.80 2.08
C ALA A 83 -25.11 2.07 3.31
N ALA A 84 -24.38 0.99 3.07
CA ALA A 84 -23.71 0.23 4.11
C ALA A 84 -22.33 0.82 4.51
N GLY A 85 -21.86 1.89 3.87
CA GLY A 85 -20.50 2.39 4.06
C GLY A 85 -19.43 1.38 3.61
N GLY A 86 -19.78 0.49 2.69
CA GLY A 86 -18.91 -0.57 2.21
C GLY A 86 -17.88 -0.11 1.18
N ASN A 87 -16.82 -0.88 1.01
CA ASN A 87 -15.81 -0.65 -0.02
C ASN A 87 -16.14 -1.44 -1.29
N CYS A 88 -15.91 -0.83 -2.44
CA CYS A 88 -16.08 -1.51 -3.71
C CYS A 88 -15.02 -2.62 -3.89
N ALA A 89 -15.44 -3.84 -4.23
CA ALA A 89 -14.51 -4.93 -4.50
C ALA A 89 -13.54 -4.61 -5.65
N PHE A 90 -13.99 -3.86 -6.67
CA PHE A 90 -13.12 -3.42 -7.76
C PHE A 90 -12.02 -2.44 -7.31
N ALA A 91 -12.15 -1.75 -6.17
CA ALA A 91 -11.06 -0.94 -5.63
C ALA A 91 -9.81 -1.81 -5.36
N TYR A 92 -10.01 -2.96 -4.75
CA TYR A 92 -8.92 -3.90 -4.44
C TYR A 92 -8.40 -4.62 -5.68
N VAL A 93 -9.27 -4.95 -6.63
CA VAL A 93 -8.88 -5.54 -7.93
C VAL A 93 -8.04 -4.54 -8.73
N ASP A 94 -8.50 -3.30 -8.89
CA ASP A 94 -7.78 -2.25 -9.62
C ASP A 94 -6.43 -1.96 -8.96
N LEU A 95 -6.39 -1.86 -7.62
CA LEU A 95 -5.16 -1.67 -6.87
C LEU A 95 -4.19 -2.84 -7.09
N GLY A 96 -4.67 -4.08 -7.01
CA GLY A 96 -3.86 -5.28 -7.26
C GLY A 96 -3.25 -5.29 -8.66
N ILE A 97 -4.03 -4.92 -9.69
CA ILE A 97 -3.54 -4.78 -11.07
C ILE A 97 -2.46 -3.69 -11.18
N ALA A 98 -2.71 -2.52 -10.57
CA ALA A 98 -1.79 -1.39 -10.63
C ALA A 98 -0.45 -1.70 -9.95
N VAL A 99 -0.47 -2.25 -8.73
CA VAL A 99 0.78 -2.60 -8.02
C VAL A 99 1.53 -3.74 -8.70
N SER A 100 0.82 -4.72 -9.26
CA SER A 100 1.45 -5.81 -10.03
C SER A 100 2.15 -5.29 -11.28
N SER A 101 1.52 -4.36 -12.00
CA SER A 101 2.12 -3.67 -13.14
C SER A 101 3.37 -2.89 -12.75
N ALA A 102 3.31 -2.14 -11.64
CA ALA A 102 4.45 -1.36 -11.15
C ALA A 102 5.65 -2.25 -10.77
N VAL A 103 5.43 -3.32 -9.99
CA VAL A 103 6.53 -4.21 -9.59
C VAL A 103 7.09 -5.00 -10.78
N SER A 104 6.29 -5.29 -11.82
CA SER A 104 6.77 -5.92 -13.05
C SER A 104 7.78 -5.03 -13.79
N ILE A 105 7.56 -3.72 -13.82
CA ILE A 105 8.51 -2.75 -14.39
C ILE A 105 9.78 -2.73 -13.56
N GLY A 106 9.68 -2.59 -12.23
CA GLY A 106 10.84 -2.63 -11.34
C GLY A 106 11.67 -3.90 -11.51
N ALA A 107 11.02 -5.05 -11.61
CA ALA A 107 11.71 -6.32 -11.83
C ALA A 107 12.42 -6.39 -13.20
N ALA A 108 11.82 -5.86 -14.26
CA ALA A 108 12.43 -5.78 -15.58
C ALA A 108 13.67 -4.87 -15.59
N ASP A 109 13.67 -3.82 -14.79
CA ASP A 109 14.77 -2.88 -14.61
C ASP A 109 15.78 -3.31 -13.53
N LEU A 110 15.68 -4.53 -13.01
CA LEU A 110 16.55 -5.10 -11.96
C LEU A 110 16.53 -4.27 -10.65
N VAL A 111 15.42 -3.63 -10.36
CA VAL A 111 15.20 -2.90 -9.11
C VAL A 111 14.58 -3.84 -8.07
N ASP A 112 15.23 -3.98 -6.93
CA ASP A 112 14.66 -4.69 -5.79
C ASP A 112 13.44 -3.94 -5.27
N CYS A 113 12.32 -4.63 -5.14
CA CYS A 113 11.09 -4.04 -4.62
C CYS A 113 10.22 -5.07 -3.87
N ARG A 114 9.30 -4.57 -3.07
CA ARG A 114 8.33 -5.41 -2.34
C ARG A 114 7.03 -4.65 -2.11
N ILE A 115 5.90 -5.30 -2.37
CA ILE A 115 4.59 -4.74 -2.00
C ILE A 115 4.41 -4.88 -0.49
N MET A 116 4.16 -3.77 0.22
CA MET A 116 4.01 -3.74 1.67
C MET A 116 2.63 -3.20 2.07
N TYR A 117 1.86 -4.05 2.75
CA TYR A 117 0.60 -3.69 3.39
C TYR A 117 0.80 -2.65 4.51
N SER A 118 1.85 -2.81 5.32
CA SER A 118 2.17 -1.92 6.44
C SER A 118 2.30 -0.46 6.03
N ILE A 119 2.92 -0.21 4.86
CA ILE A 119 3.00 1.13 4.26
C ILE A 119 1.59 1.65 3.94
N GLY A 120 0.79 0.86 3.24
CA GLY A 120 -0.55 1.28 2.84
C GLY A 120 -1.49 1.54 4.03
N LYS A 121 -1.43 0.70 5.05
CA LYS A 121 -2.18 0.88 6.29
C LYS A 121 -1.79 2.19 7.00
N THR A 122 -0.50 2.50 7.03
CA THR A 122 0.03 3.73 7.63
C THR A 122 -0.34 4.96 6.80
N ALA A 123 -0.20 4.88 5.48
CA ALA A 123 -0.53 6.00 4.57
C ALA A 123 -2.00 6.44 4.69
N ALA A 124 -2.91 5.52 4.98
CA ALA A 124 -4.32 5.84 5.22
C ALA A 124 -4.56 6.74 6.46
N GLU A 125 -3.54 6.90 7.32
CA GLU A 125 -3.56 7.80 8.49
C GLU A 125 -2.68 9.04 8.32
N MET A 126 -2.11 9.23 7.14
CA MET A 126 -1.31 10.41 6.78
C MET A 126 -2.15 11.36 5.90
N ASP A 127 -1.58 12.52 5.59
CA ASP A 127 -2.26 13.56 4.81
C ASP A 127 -2.19 13.27 3.30
N PHE A 128 -2.78 12.15 2.89
CA PHE A 128 -3.01 11.78 1.49
C PHE A 128 -4.50 11.83 1.16
N ASP A 129 -4.86 11.44 -0.08
CA ASP A 129 -6.26 11.44 -0.50
C ASP A 129 -7.15 10.60 0.44
N PRO A 130 -8.28 11.14 0.91
CA PRO A 130 -9.20 10.41 1.77
C PRO A 130 -9.95 9.30 0.98
N ASP A 131 -10.54 8.36 1.70
CA ASP A 131 -11.32 7.26 1.14
C ASP A 131 -10.62 6.41 0.08
N VAL A 132 -9.30 6.31 0.19
CA VAL A 132 -8.43 5.53 -0.68
C VAL A 132 -7.88 4.32 0.08
N VAL A 133 -7.82 3.17 -0.56
CA VAL A 133 -7.05 2.02 -0.08
C VAL A 133 -5.66 2.06 -0.69
N TRP A 134 -4.63 1.94 0.13
CA TRP A 134 -3.23 2.13 -0.25
C TRP A 134 -2.40 0.86 -0.14
N LEU A 135 -1.41 0.71 -1.02
CA LEU A 135 -0.26 -0.18 -0.87
C LEU A 135 1.02 0.58 -1.21
N GLY A 136 2.13 0.23 -0.57
CA GLY A 136 3.42 0.84 -0.81
C GLY A 136 4.44 -0.12 -1.40
N ILE A 137 5.32 0.41 -2.24
CA ILE A 137 6.38 -0.33 -2.91
C ILE A 137 7.70 0.40 -2.69
N PRO A 138 8.47 0.06 -1.65
CA PRO A 138 9.83 0.56 -1.50
C PRO A 138 10.73 -0.03 -2.59
N LEU A 139 11.61 0.81 -3.15
CA LEU A 139 12.52 0.49 -4.24
C LEU A 139 13.97 0.58 -3.77
N SER A 140 14.81 -0.39 -4.18
CA SER A 140 16.23 -0.41 -3.83
C SER A 140 17.09 -0.94 -4.97
N ILE A 141 18.30 -0.38 -5.12
CA ILE A 141 19.34 -0.82 -6.07
C ILE A 141 20.68 -1.02 -5.36
N SER A 142 20.65 -1.56 -4.15
CA SER A 142 21.87 -1.82 -3.36
C SER A 142 22.50 -3.18 -3.72
N GLY A 143 23.78 -3.36 -3.35
CA GLY A 143 24.51 -4.61 -3.57
C GLY A 143 23.97 -5.81 -2.79
N LYS A 144 23.05 -5.59 -1.85
CA LYS A 144 22.28 -6.62 -1.15
C LYS A 144 20.80 -6.26 -1.20
N ASN A 145 19.94 -7.25 -1.43
CA ASN A 145 18.51 -7.05 -1.34
C ASN A 145 18.10 -6.73 0.11
N ILE A 146 17.76 -5.48 0.37
CA ILE A 146 17.44 -4.97 1.71
C ILE A 146 16.19 -5.62 2.33
N PHE A 147 15.30 -6.18 1.51
CA PHE A 147 14.04 -6.78 1.96
C PHE A 147 14.23 -8.20 2.52
N PHE A 148 15.37 -8.83 2.22
CA PHE A 148 15.73 -10.17 2.69
C PHE A 148 16.93 -10.16 3.65
N ASP A 149 17.61 -9.02 3.82
CA ASP A 149 18.71 -8.86 4.78
C ASP A 149 18.14 -8.70 6.20
N ARG A 150 17.70 -9.81 6.77
CA ARG A 150 17.00 -9.89 8.07
C ARG A 150 17.95 -10.01 9.26
N GLY A 151 19.21 -9.59 9.15
CA GLY A 151 20.17 -9.65 10.25
C GLY A 151 19.63 -8.89 11.48
N ILE A 152 19.74 -9.40 12.67
CA ILE A 152 19.46 -8.80 13.99
C ILE A 152 17.98 -8.78 14.44
N PHE A 153 16.98 -8.82 13.57
CA PHE A 153 15.56 -8.76 13.99
C PHE A 153 14.96 -10.12 14.41
N HIS A 154 15.79 -11.15 14.56
CA HIS A 154 15.40 -12.47 15.05
C HIS A 154 16.09 -12.80 16.39
N LYS A 155 15.95 -11.89 17.36
CA LYS A 155 16.21 -12.25 18.76
C LYS A 155 14.97 -12.04 19.58
#